data_78cd50490c32fdfa25cf852b706ca5eb
#
_entry.id   78cd50490c32fdfa25cf852b706ca5eb
#
_cell.length_a   1.000
_cell.length_b   1.000
_cell.length_c   1.000
_cell.angle_alpha   90.00
_cell.angle_beta   90.00
_cell.angle_gamma   90.00
#
_symmetry.space_group_name_H-M   'P 1'
#
loop_
_entity.id
_entity.type
_entity.pdbx_description
1 polymer ?
#
loop_
_entity_poly.entity_id
_entity_poly.type
_entity_poly.pdbx_seq_one_letter_code
_entity_poly.pdbx_strand_id
1 'polypeptide(L)'
;MPLRPSVFTIAQRNAKTGLSLALGLLLGMSAAASYAQTTTAPIEVRTAQGQRAKAPVAWRAPDAARLQFTVQGKYKSMPYQTKAQIDWLPQGQRYEAAQEVQIPIVGSRRQSSVGTIGPNGLLPEIFIDRARKENSATFDAKAGQILFSRGSEPVAWVRGTQDRMSVFFQVAGMIAAAPQRYPQGTKITIQAASSSRVAPWTFTVRGTENLQLPAGRMQALKLEHSSDSSAEDNLQSALWLAPGLQYLPVRIRMQEDGGRDELDLKLQSHTKP
;
A
#
# COMPACT_ATOMS: atom_id res chain seq x y z
N MET A 1 46.80 -28.87 -16.68
CA MET A 1 47.71 -27.72 -16.56
C MET A 1 46.96 -26.62 -15.85
N PRO A 2 47.26 -26.37 -14.56
CA PRO A 2 46.53 -25.39 -13.77
C PRO A 2 47.31 -24.06 -13.69
N LEU A 3 46.68 -22.93 -13.81
CA LEU A 3 47.24 -21.63 -13.51
C LEU A 3 46.74 -21.10 -12.17
N ARG A 4 47.69 -20.77 -11.30
CA ARG A 4 47.56 -20.27 -9.92
C ARG A 4 47.25 -18.75 -9.86
N PRO A 5 46.67 -18.26 -8.76
CA PRO A 5 46.39 -16.84 -8.56
C PRO A 5 47.56 -16.07 -8.02
N SER A 6 47.63 -14.78 -8.38
CA SER A 6 48.65 -13.81 -7.97
C SER A 6 48.22 -13.12 -6.67
N VAL A 7 49.13 -13.13 -5.69
CA VAL A 7 49.01 -12.47 -4.38
C VAL A 7 49.70 -11.10 -4.50
N PHE A 8 49.03 -10.01 -4.13
CA PHE A 8 49.68 -8.71 -3.93
C PHE A 8 49.79 -8.40 -2.45
N THR A 9 51.05 -8.36 -1.98
CA THR A 9 51.50 -7.95 -0.66
C THR A 9 51.65 -6.45 -0.63
N ILE A 10 51.06 -5.77 0.36
CA ILE A 10 51.32 -4.34 0.65
C ILE A 10 52.18 -4.24 1.89
N ALA A 11 53.31 -3.59 1.72
CA ALA A 11 54.35 -3.37 2.69
C ALA A 11 53.99 -2.30 3.75
N GLN A 12 54.29 -2.64 5.01
CA GLN A 12 54.35 -1.70 6.15
C GLN A 12 55.49 -0.74 6.02
N ARG A 13 55.28 0.51 6.33
CA ARG A 13 56.33 1.48 6.67
C ARG A 13 56.07 2.07 8.05
N ASN A 14 56.98 1.71 8.97
CA ASN A 14 57.14 2.33 10.30
C ASN A 14 57.87 3.66 10.16
N ALA A 15 57.45 4.68 10.87
CA ALA A 15 58.31 5.77 11.31
C ALA A 15 57.91 6.20 12.73
N LYS A 16 58.90 6.11 13.62
CA LYS A 16 58.85 6.57 15.02
C LYS A 16 59.22 8.05 15.08
N THR A 17 58.67 8.70 16.10
CA THR A 17 59.30 9.64 17.08
C THR A 17 58.49 10.92 17.29
N GLY A 18 58.33 11.25 18.59
CA GLY A 18 58.05 12.61 19.05
C GLY A 18 57.06 12.73 20.22
N LEU A 19 57.59 12.59 21.43
CA LEU A 19 56.96 12.84 22.72
C LEU A 19 56.72 14.35 22.93
N SER A 20 55.52 14.78 23.28
CA SER A 20 55.25 16.00 24.06
C SER A 20 53.91 15.97 24.74
N LEU A 21 53.93 15.94 26.04
CA LEU A 21 52.76 16.15 26.93
C LEU A 21 52.22 17.58 26.79
N ALA A 22 50.93 17.70 26.51
CA ALA A 22 50.15 18.89 26.87
C ALA A 22 48.79 18.44 27.37
N LEU A 23 48.58 18.59 28.66
CA LEU A 23 47.35 18.35 29.40
C LEU A 23 46.37 19.48 29.06
N GLY A 24 45.39 19.17 28.20
CA GLY A 24 44.28 20.07 27.88
C GLY A 24 42.96 19.39 28.19
N LEU A 25 42.35 19.76 29.32
CA LEU A 25 40.97 19.38 29.66
C LEU A 25 40.02 20.09 28.72
N LEU A 26 39.57 19.40 27.65
CA LEU A 26 38.44 19.82 26.83
C LEU A 26 37.25 18.96 27.20
N LEU A 27 36.32 19.57 27.96
CA LEU A 27 34.96 19.06 28.10
C LEU A 27 34.32 18.97 26.72
N GLY A 28 34.37 17.79 26.13
CA GLY A 28 33.62 17.46 24.91
C GLY A 28 32.14 17.32 25.28
N MET A 29 31.37 18.40 25.09
CA MET A 29 29.92 18.29 24.99
C MET A 29 29.64 17.51 23.70
N SER A 30 29.46 16.20 23.85
CA SER A 30 28.84 15.36 22.82
C SER A 30 27.39 15.81 22.64
N ALA A 31 27.17 16.73 21.72
CA ALA A 31 25.82 16.98 21.21
C ALA A 31 25.38 15.69 20.51
N ALA A 32 24.65 14.85 21.22
CA ALA A 32 23.88 13.79 20.61
C ALA A 32 22.87 14.47 19.67
N ALA A 33 23.21 14.54 18.38
CA ALA A 33 22.27 14.89 17.34
C ALA A 33 21.17 13.81 17.37
N SER A 34 20.10 14.07 18.10
CA SER A 34 18.87 13.32 17.98
C SER A 34 18.39 13.53 16.56
N TYR A 35 18.68 12.56 15.68
CA TYR A 35 17.95 12.43 14.42
C TYR A 35 16.49 12.18 14.81
N ALA A 36 15.72 13.24 14.89
CA ALA A 36 14.28 13.17 14.95
C ALA A 36 13.86 12.49 13.63
N GLN A 37 13.63 11.19 13.68
CA GLN A 37 12.91 10.49 12.63
C GLN A 37 11.56 11.20 12.55
N THR A 38 11.37 11.96 11.47
CA THR A 38 10.09 12.57 11.15
C THR A 38 9.16 11.40 10.88
N THR A 39 8.45 10.93 11.92
CA THR A 39 7.41 9.90 11.79
C THR A 39 6.33 10.50 10.91
N THR A 40 6.39 10.18 9.63
CA THR A 40 5.37 10.56 8.66
C THR A 40 4.05 9.97 9.14
N ALA A 41 3.01 10.80 9.30
CA ALA A 41 1.70 10.31 9.66
C ALA A 41 1.27 9.22 8.67
N PRO A 42 0.70 8.08 9.12
CA PRO A 42 0.38 6.96 8.23
C PRO A 42 -0.70 7.31 7.22
N ILE A 43 -1.53 8.30 7.53
CA ILE A 43 -2.55 8.85 6.63
C ILE A 43 -2.40 10.36 6.62
N GLU A 44 -2.24 10.93 5.44
CA GLU A 44 -2.19 12.36 5.22
C GLU A 44 -3.21 12.75 4.13
N VAL A 45 -3.98 13.82 4.39
CA VAL A 45 -4.92 14.38 3.41
C VAL A 45 -4.50 15.80 3.10
N ARG A 46 -4.34 16.11 1.81
CA ARG A 46 -4.05 17.46 1.30
C ARG A 46 -5.16 17.93 0.37
N THR A 47 -5.53 19.18 0.50
CA THR A 47 -6.46 19.84 -0.45
C THR A 47 -5.84 19.93 -1.84
N ALA A 48 -6.63 20.30 -2.85
CA ALA A 48 -6.15 20.57 -4.20
C ALA A 48 -5.04 21.64 -4.24
N GLN A 49 -5.04 22.57 -3.27
CA GLN A 49 -4.03 23.63 -3.12
C GLN A 49 -2.81 23.17 -2.31
N GLY A 50 -2.74 21.89 -1.93
CA GLY A 50 -1.62 21.31 -1.19
C GLY A 50 -1.65 21.52 0.33
N GLN A 51 -2.66 22.18 0.87
CA GLN A 51 -2.78 22.41 2.31
C GLN A 51 -3.15 21.12 3.04
N ARG A 52 -2.47 20.81 4.16
CA ARG A 52 -2.78 19.64 4.99
C ARG A 52 -4.12 19.83 5.71
N ALA A 53 -5.00 18.82 5.62
CA ALA A 53 -6.25 18.84 6.34
C ALA A 53 -6.01 18.70 7.86
N LYS A 54 -6.62 19.61 8.64
CA LYS A 54 -6.40 19.70 10.11
C LYS A 54 -7.25 18.71 10.92
N ALA A 55 -8.35 18.23 10.37
CA ALA A 55 -9.29 17.40 11.13
C ALA A 55 -8.89 15.92 11.14
N PRO A 56 -9.22 15.18 12.22
CA PRO A 56 -9.04 13.74 12.25
C PRO A 56 -9.72 13.08 11.04
N VAL A 57 -9.16 11.95 10.61
CA VAL A 57 -9.76 11.12 9.57
C VAL A 57 -10.99 10.45 10.17
N ALA A 58 -12.19 10.86 9.74
CA ALA A 58 -13.41 10.11 10.02
C ALA A 58 -13.43 8.87 9.14
N TRP A 59 -14.00 7.77 9.64
CA TRP A 59 -14.12 6.53 8.90
C TRP A 59 -15.45 5.83 9.21
N ARG A 60 -16.06 5.23 8.19
CA ARG A 60 -17.30 4.46 8.30
C ARG A 60 -17.17 3.17 7.49
N ALA A 61 -17.38 2.02 8.14
CA ALA A 61 -17.37 0.75 7.45
C ALA A 61 -18.51 0.68 6.42
N PRO A 62 -18.23 0.25 5.19
CA PRO A 62 -19.30 -0.25 4.32
C PRO A 62 -19.93 -1.52 4.92
N ASP A 63 -21.16 -1.85 4.53
CA ASP A 63 -21.76 -3.14 4.87
C ASP A 63 -20.96 -4.29 4.24
N ALA A 64 -21.12 -5.50 4.83
CA ALA A 64 -20.52 -6.71 4.27
C ALA A 64 -20.95 -6.91 2.81
N ALA A 65 -20.01 -7.24 1.96
CA ALA A 65 -20.23 -7.37 0.52
C ALA A 65 -19.34 -8.41 -0.13
N ARG A 66 -19.93 -9.16 -1.05
CA ARG A 66 -19.22 -9.96 -2.07
C ARG A 66 -19.41 -9.29 -3.42
N LEU A 67 -18.30 -8.86 -4.02
CA LEU A 67 -18.26 -8.17 -5.30
C LEU A 67 -17.66 -9.11 -6.34
N GLN A 68 -18.41 -9.40 -7.41
CA GLN A 68 -17.92 -10.18 -8.54
C GLN A 68 -17.61 -9.26 -9.71
N PHE A 69 -16.49 -9.51 -10.37
CA PHE A 69 -15.99 -8.68 -11.46
C PHE A 69 -15.76 -9.52 -12.71
N THR A 70 -16.07 -8.95 -13.88
CA THR A 70 -15.43 -9.33 -15.12
C THR A 70 -14.09 -8.64 -15.20
N VAL A 71 -13.08 -9.34 -15.65
CA VAL A 71 -11.70 -8.83 -15.77
C VAL A 71 -11.29 -8.85 -17.23
N GLN A 72 -10.86 -7.71 -17.74
CA GLN A 72 -10.09 -7.58 -18.96
C GLN A 72 -8.64 -7.32 -18.56
N GLY A 73 -7.72 -8.17 -19.00
CA GLY A 73 -6.33 -8.06 -18.59
C GLY A 73 -5.37 -8.23 -19.75
N LYS A 74 -4.12 -7.86 -19.50
CA LYS A 74 -2.94 -8.22 -20.31
C LYS A 74 -1.90 -8.84 -19.40
N TYR A 75 -1.27 -9.88 -19.87
CA TYR A 75 -0.10 -10.48 -19.23
C TYR A 75 1.01 -10.60 -20.26
N LYS A 76 2.13 -9.92 -20.04
CA LYS A 76 3.21 -9.79 -21.04
C LYS A 76 2.67 -9.34 -22.40
N SER A 77 1.81 -8.32 -22.39
CA SER A 77 1.12 -7.77 -23.58
C SER A 77 0.09 -8.70 -24.24
N MET A 78 -0.08 -9.94 -23.80
CA MET A 78 -1.12 -10.85 -24.31
C MET A 78 -2.45 -10.56 -23.61
N PRO A 79 -3.53 -10.22 -24.36
CA PRO A 79 -4.82 -9.95 -23.78
C PRO A 79 -5.49 -11.24 -23.27
N TYR A 80 -6.23 -11.13 -22.18
CA TYR A 80 -7.08 -12.20 -21.66
C TYR A 80 -8.34 -11.66 -20.99
N GLN A 81 -9.33 -12.53 -20.80
CA GLN A 81 -10.53 -12.25 -20.04
C GLN A 81 -10.69 -13.30 -18.95
N THR A 82 -11.13 -12.86 -17.78
CA THR A 82 -11.36 -13.73 -16.65
C THR A 82 -12.35 -13.11 -15.66
N LYS A 83 -12.43 -13.69 -14.46
CA LYS A 83 -13.24 -13.20 -13.33
C LYS A 83 -12.38 -12.91 -12.13
N ALA A 84 -12.85 -12.00 -11.30
CA ALA A 84 -12.30 -11.76 -9.97
C ALA A 84 -13.44 -11.65 -8.96
N GLN A 85 -13.12 -11.90 -7.70
CA GLN A 85 -14.00 -11.70 -6.57
C GLN A 85 -13.29 -10.85 -5.52
N ILE A 86 -14.02 -9.94 -4.90
CA ILE A 86 -13.58 -9.20 -3.72
C ILE A 86 -14.62 -9.43 -2.64
N ASP A 87 -14.17 -9.91 -1.48
CA ASP A 87 -14.97 -10.06 -0.28
C ASP A 87 -14.57 -8.98 0.73
N TRP A 88 -15.57 -8.31 1.30
CA TRP A 88 -15.43 -7.41 2.42
C TRP A 88 -16.36 -7.90 3.54
N LEU A 89 -15.80 -8.34 4.65
CA LEU A 89 -16.47 -9.03 5.74
C LEU A 89 -16.18 -8.34 7.08
N PRO A 90 -16.82 -7.20 7.39
CA PRO A 90 -16.76 -6.61 8.72
C PRO A 90 -17.60 -7.41 9.70
N GLN A 91 -17.04 -7.74 10.86
CA GLN A 91 -17.72 -8.46 11.96
C GLN A 91 -17.39 -7.80 13.30
N GLY A 92 -18.28 -6.95 13.79
CA GLY A 92 -18.04 -6.17 15.00
C GLY A 92 -16.81 -5.28 14.86
N GLN A 93 -15.80 -5.51 15.69
CA GLN A 93 -14.53 -4.78 15.64
C GLN A 93 -13.45 -5.48 14.80
N ARG A 94 -13.79 -6.51 14.06
CA ARG A 94 -12.86 -7.21 13.17
C ARG A 94 -13.28 -7.07 11.73
N TYR A 95 -12.33 -7.28 10.82
CA TYR A 95 -12.62 -7.38 9.39
C TYR A 95 -11.75 -8.45 8.73
N GLU A 96 -12.28 -8.99 7.66
CA GLU A 96 -11.54 -9.71 6.63
C GLU A 96 -11.84 -9.05 5.29
N ALA A 97 -10.80 -8.76 4.51
CA ALA A 97 -10.90 -8.32 3.13
C ALA A 97 -10.06 -9.25 2.27
N ALA A 98 -10.62 -9.72 1.16
CA ALA A 98 -9.90 -10.60 0.26
C ALA A 98 -10.24 -10.30 -1.20
N GLN A 99 -9.24 -10.47 -2.07
CA GLN A 99 -9.40 -10.45 -3.52
C GLN A 99 -8.84 -11.73 -4.10
N GLU A 100 -9.56 -12.33 -5.04
CA GLU A 100 -9.08 -13.46 -5.82
C GLU A 100 -9.28 -13.20 -7.31
N VAL A 101 -8.23 -13.45 -8.08
CA VAL A 101 -8.20 -13.29 -9.53
C VAL A 101 -7.60 -14.54 -10.17
N GLN A 102 -8.26 -15.09 -11.19
CA GLN A 102 -7.71 -16.16 -12.03
C GLN A 102 -6.92 -15.52 -13.16
N ILE A 103 -5.63 -15.81 -13.26
CA ILE A 103 -4.77 -15.30 -14.32
C ILE A 103 -4.39 -16.48 -15.22
N PRO A 104 -4.77 -16.50 -16.51
CA PRO A 104 -4.42 -17.58 -17.41
C PRO A 104 -2.91 -17.87 -17.39
N ILE A 105 -2.53 -19.14 -17.42
CA ILE A 105 -1.13 -19.61 -17.39
C ILE A 105 -0.44 -19.42 -16.03
N VAL A 106 -0.74 -18.34 -15.30
CA VAL A 106 -0.13 -18.02 -14.00
C VAL A 106 -0.84 -18.76 -12.86
N GLY A 107 -2.15 -18.98 -12.97
CA GLY A 107 -3.00 -19.57 -11.94
C GLY A 107 -3.76 -18.53 -11.11
N SER A 108 -4.32 -18.94 -10.00
CA SER A 108 -5.01 -18.05 -9.06
C SER A 108 -4.01 -17.21 -8.26
N ARG A 109 -4.34 -15.92 -8.09
CA ARG A 109 -3.71 -15.06 -7.09
C ARG A 109 -4.77 -14.58 -6.11
N ARG A 110 -4.53 -14.83 -4.83
CA ARG A 110 -5.36 -14.35 -3.73
C ARG A 110 -4.57 -13.41 -2.84
N GLN A 111 -5.14 -12.26 -2.56
CA GLN A 111 -4.63 -11.33 -1.55
C GLN A 111 -5.69 -11.19 -0.46
N SER A 112 -5.27 -11.21 0.79
CA SER A 112 -6.17 -11.02 1.93
C SER A 112 -5.54 -10.18 3.02
N SER A 113 -6.39 -9.46 3.74
CA SER A 113 -6.06 -8.65 4.90
C SER A 113 -7.03 -8.97 6.01
N VAL A 114 -6.51 -9.24 7.19
CA VAL A 114 -7.28 -9.46 8.42
C VAL A 114 -6.78 -8.49 9.48
N GLY A 115 -7.71 -7.95 10.28
CA GLY A 115 -7.35 -7.02 11.33
C GLY A 115 -8.54 -6.52 12.12
N THR A 116 -8.37 -5.40 12.80
CA THR A 116 -9.39 -4.76 13.61
C THR A 116 -9.86 -3.43 13.00
N ILE A 117 -11.06 -3.03 13.39
CA ILE A 117 -11.67 -1.75 13.04
C ILE A 117 -11.54 -0.83 14.24
N GLY A 118 -10.77 0.23 14.08
CA GLY A 118 -10.59 1.29 15.08
C GLY A 118 -11.43 2.53 14.76
N PRO A 119 -11.38 3.55 15.62
CA PRO A 119 -12.17 4.78 15.44
C PRO A 119 -11.81 5.57 14.17
N ASN A 120 -10.59 5.43 13.67
CA ASN A 120 -10.09 6.13 12.49
C ASN A 120 -9.92 5.21 11.27
N GLY A 121 -10.46 3.99 11.33
CA GLY A 121 -10.43 3.01 10.24
C GLY A 121 -9.73 1.71 10.59
N LEU A 122 -9.17 1.08 9.58
CA LEU A 122 -8.64 -0.26 9.64
C LEU A 122 -7.25 -0.31 10.30
N LEU A 123 -7.03 -1.35 11.07
CA LEU A 123 -5.77 -1.70 11.71
C LEU A 123 -5.43 -3.13 11.29
N PRO A 124 -4.69 -3.32 10.18
CA PRO A 124 -4.27 -4.64 9.74
C PRO A 124 -3.42 -5.35 10.79
N GLU A 125 -3.59 -6.67 10.89
CA GLU A 125 -2.78 -7.58 11.69
C GLU A 125 -1.91 -8.46 10.79
N ILE A 126 -2.48 -8.91 9.67
CA ILE A 126 -1.75 -9.71 8.70
C ILE A 126 -2.28 -9.46 7.28
N PHE A 127 -1.36 -9.30 6.35
CA PHE A 127 -1.59 -9.31 4.91
C PHE A 127 -0.94 -10.55 4.31
N ILE A 128 -1.68 -11.26 3.46
CA ILE A 128 -1.19 -12.45 2.74
C ILE A 128 -1.37 -12.23 1.25
N ASP A 129 -0.32 -12.49 0.48
CA ASP A 129 -0.31 -12.52 -0.99
C ASP A 129 0.08 -13.92 -1.44
N ARG A 130 -0.90 -14.68 -1.88
CA ARG A 130 -0.75 -16.05 -2.33
C ARG A 130 -0.92 -16.13 -3.84
N ALA A 131 0.16 -16.56 -4.51
CA ALA A 131 0.16 -17.01 -5.90
C ALA A 131 0.77 -18.43 -5.93
N ARG A 132 1.87 -18.65 -6.66
CA ARG A 132 2.64 -19.91 -6.58
C ARG A 132 3.31 -20.10 -5.22
N LYS A 133 3.65 -19.00 -4.55
CA LYS A 133 4.18 -18.95 -3.18
C LYS A 133 3.30 -18.04 -2.37
N GLU A 134 3.23 -18.31 -1.09
CA GLU A 134 2.60 -17.42 -0.13
C GLU A 134 3.64 -16.48 0.46
N ASN A 135 3.32 -15.19 0.48
CA ASN A 135 4.12 -14.17 1.12
C ASN A 135 3.21 -13.33 2.02
N SER A 136 3.77 -12.78 3.10
CA SER A 136 2.98 -12.03 4.07
C SER A 136 3.71 -10.81 4.62
N ALA A 137 2.92 -9.89 5.19
CA ALA A 137 3.37 -8.87 6.11
C ALA A 137 2.57 -9.00 7.41
N THR A 138 3.24 -9.11 8.54
CA THR A 138 2.64 -9.21 9.89
C THR A 138 2.87 -7.90 10.64
N PHE A 139 1.81 -7.31 11.14
CA PHE A 139 1.83 -6.04 11.88
C PHE A 139 1.91 -6.35 13.38
N ASP A 140 3.12 -6.40 13.92
CA ASP A 140 3.36 -6.67 15.34
C ASP A 140 3.21 -5.40 16.17
N ALA A 141 2.01 -5.21 16.71
CA ALA A 141 1.70 -4.05 17.54
C ALA A 141 2.47 -4.04 18.87
N LYS A 142 2.90 -5.22 19.40
CA LYS A 142 3.65 -5.31 20.65
C LYS A 142 5.11 -4.92 20.44
N ALA A 143 5.72 -5.41 19.37
CA ALA A 143 7.10 -5.06 19.01
C ALA A 143 7.19 -3.70 18.30
N GLY A 144 6.06 -3.12 17.86
CA GLY A 144 6.02 -1.85 17.14
C GLY A 144 6.66 -1.94 15.75
N GLN A 145 6.50 -3.07 15.06
CA GLN A 145 7.15 -3.29 13.77
C GLN A 145 6.28 -4.10 12.80
N ILE A 146 6.61 -4.00 11.51
CA ILE A 146 6.04 -4.82 10.45
C ILE A 146 7.11 -5.79 9.98
N LEU A 147 6.77 -7.09 10.01
CA LEU A 147 7.61 -8.20 9.60
C LEU A 147 7.22 -8.68 8.20
N PHE A 148 8.21 -9.01 7.37
CA PHE A 148 7.99 -9.46 6.00
C PHE A 148 8.48 -10.90 5.80
N SER A 149 7.66 -11.78 5.21
CA SER A 149 8.03 -13.16 4.93
C SER A 149 9.08 -13.33 3.83
N ARG A 150 9.31 -12.29 3.02
CA ARG A 150 10.31 -12.32 1.93
C ARG A 150 11.73 -11.97 2.39
N GLY A 151 11.97 -11.93 3.70
CA GLY A 151 13.30 -11.72 4.26
C GLY A 151 13.81 -10.29 4.21
N SER A 152 12.92 -9.31 3.93
CA SER A 152 13.25 -7.90 4.10
C SER A 152 13.35 -7.55 5.59
N GLU A 153 14.20 -6.58 5.93
CA GLU A 153 14.33 -6.10 7.31
C GLU A 153 12.99 -5.57 7.85
N PRO A 154 12.69 -5.81 9.12
CA PRO A 154 11.52 -5.25 9.76
C PRO A 154 11.53 -3.72 9.69
N VAL A 155 10.37 -3.11 9.53
CA VAL A 155 10.23 -1.65 9.58
C VAL A 155 9.35 -1.22 10.75
N ALA A 156 9.58 -0.02 11.28
CA ALA A 156 8.76 0.52 12.34
C ALA A 156 7.28 0.59 11.93
N TRP A 157 6.39 0.06 12.77
CA TRP A 157 4.97 0.15 12.56
C TRP A 157 4.41 1.46 13.11
N VAL A 158 3.76 2.21 12.26
CA VAL A 158 2.99 3.39 12.65
C VAL A 158 1.52 3.04 12.61
N ARG A 159 0.82 3.25 13.74
CA ARG A 159 -0.61 2.91 13.86
C ARG A 159 -1.43 3.60 12.77
N GLY A 160 -2.15 2.81 11.97
CA GLY A 160 -2.93 3.29 10.80
C GLY A 160 -2.24 3.02 9.46
N THR A 161 -1.00 2.48 9.45
CA THR A 161 -0.41 1.90 8.24
C THR A 161 -1.33 0.79 7.74
N GLN A 162 -1.62 0.82 6.45
CA GLN A 162 -2.46 -0.17 5.77
C GLN A 162 -1.60 -1.23 5.08
N ASP A 163 -2.23 -2.21 4.47
CA ASP A 163 -1.64 -3.11 3.49
C ASP A 163 -2.28 -2.91 2.11
N ARG A 164 -1.78 -3.64 1.10
CA ARG A 164 -2.25 -3.51 -0.29
C ARG A 164 -3.71 -3.90 -0.51
N MET A 165 -4.34 -4.63 0.42
CA MET A 165 -5.75 -4.98 0.34
C MET A 165 -6.62 -4.03 1.17
N SER A 166 -6.23 -3.77 2.42
CA SER A 166 -6.98 -2.90 3.33
C SER A 166 -7.04 -1.44 2.88
N VAL A 167 -6.02 -0.96 2.14
CA VAL A 167 -5.94 0.43 1.69
C VAL A 167 -7.16 0.87 0.86
N PHE A 168 -7.75 -0.02 0.06
CA PHE A 168 -8.93 0.29 -0.74
C PHE A 168 -10.16 0.55 0.15
N PHE A 169 -10.36 -0.27 1.19
CA PHE A 169 -11.47 -0.12 2.13
C PHE A 169 -11.22 1.03 3.11
N GLN A 170 -9.95 1.30 3.45
CA GLN A 170 -9.60 2.48 4.24
C GLN A 170 -10.02 3.76 3.52
N VAL A 171 -9.64 3.92 2.25
CA VAL A 171 -10.02 5.08 1.44
C VAL A 171 -11.53 5.15 1.23
N ALA A 172 -12.18 4.02 0.93
CA ALA A 172 -13.62 3.94 0.78
C ALA A 172 -14.37 4.43 2.04
N GLY A 173 -13.98 3.93 3.21
CA GLY A 173 -14.58 4.30 4.49
C GLY A 173 -14.33 5.76 4.89
N MET A 174 -13.16 6.32 4.55
CA MET A 174 -12.87 7.75 4.75
C MET A 174 -13.83 8.63 3.93
N ILE A 175 -13.99 8.31 2.65
CA ILE A 175 -14.88 9.06 1.76
C ILE A 175 -16.33 8.87 2.17
N ALA A 176 -16.74 7.63 2.51
CA ALA A 176 -18.10 7.34 2.98
C ALA A 176 -18.49 8.07 4.26
N ALA A 177 -17.54 8.36 5.15
CA ALA A 177 -17.78 9.08 6.39
C ALA A 177 -18.00 10.59 6.17
N ALA A 178 -17.34 11.19 5.19
CA ALA A 178 -17.38 12.64 4.96
C ALA A 178 -17.04 13.00 3.50
N PRO A 179 -17.89 12.65 2.51
CA PRO A 179 -17.56 12.80 1.08
C PRO A 179 -17.28 14.25 0.68
N GLN A 180 -17.91 15.22 1.34
CA GLN A 180 -17.69 16.65 1.10
C GLN A 180 -16.27 17.13 1.43
N ARG A 181 -15.50 16.36 2.20
CA ARG A 181 -14.10 16.65 2.56
C ARG A 181 -13.10 16.23 1.49
N TYR A 182 -13.56 15.54 0.46
CA TYR A 182 -12.72 14.99 -0.62
C TYR A 182 -13.15 15.52 -2.01
N PRO A 183 -13.17 16.87 -2.21
CA PRO A 183 -13.45 17.42 -3.52
C PRO A 183 -12.35 17.04 -4.52
N GLN A 184 -12.64 17.26 -5.81
CA GLN A 184 -11.67 17.03 -6.88
C GLN A 184 -10.33 17.73 -6.60
N GLY A 185 -9.22 17.04 -6.86
CA GLY A 185 -7.87 17.50 -6.59
C GLY A 185 -7.35 17.15 -5.19
N THR A 186 -8.21 16.69 -4.27
CA THR A 186 -7.76 16.20 -2.95
C THR A 186 -6.80 15.03 -3.13
N LYS A 187 -5.69 15.04 -2.38
CA LYS A 187 -4.72 13.96 -2.31
C LYS A 187 -4.81 13.26 -0.96
N ILE A 188 -4.92 11.93 -0.98
CA ILE A 188 -4.95 11.06 0.20
C ILE A 188 -3.72 10.17 0.11
N THR A 189 -2.74 10.39 0.99
CA THR A 189 -1.52 9.56 1.07
C THR A 189 -1.64 8.63 2.26
N ILE A 190 -1.43 7.33 2.03
CA ILE A 190 -1.53 6.26 3.04
C ILE A 190 -0.28 5.40 2.93
N GLN A 191 0.37 5.13 4.07
CA GLN A 191 1.45 4.14 4.13
C GLN A 191 0.84 2.75 3.96
N ALA A 192 1.29 2.00 2.95
CA ALA A 192 0.78 0.69 2.62
C ALA A 192 1.90 -0.36 2.54
N ALA A 193 1.72 -1.46 3.29
CA ALA A 193 2.64 -2.59 3.28
C ALA A 193 2.31 -3.55 2.12
N SER A 194 3.34 -3.94 1.38
CA SER A 194 3.35 -5.16 0.58
C SER A 194 3.93 -6.31 1.42
N SER A 195 4.15 -7.48 0.81
CA SER A 195 4.84 -8.59 1.48
C SER A 195 6.36 -8.40 1.62
N SER A 196 6.91 -7.24 1.23
CA SER A 196 8.36 -6.98 1.24
C SER A 196 8.77 -5.58 1.70
N ARG A 197 7.86 -4.60 1.72
CA ARG A 197 8.16 -3.23 2.11
C ARG A 197 6.91 -2.42 2.43
N VAL A 198 7.09 -1.26 3.08
CA VAL A 198 6.06 -0.21 3.21
C VAL A 198 6.40 0.93 2.24
N ALA A 199 5.39 1.44 1.56
CA ALA A 199 5.52 2.58 0.66
C ALA A 199 4.30 3.50 0.75
N PRO A 200 4.44 4.81 0.48
CA PRO A 200 3.31 5.73 0.42
C PRO A 200 2.48 5.47 -0.85
N TRP A 201 1.17 5.33 -0.67
CA TRP A 201 0.19 5.29 -1.74
C TRP A 201 -0.61 6.58 -1.75
N THR A 202 -0.46 7.37 -2.80
CA THR A 202 -1.18 8.65 -2.95
C THR A 202 -2.31 8.51 -3.95
N PHE A 203 -3.54 8.68 -3.47
CA PHE A 203 -4.74 8.73 -4.30
C PHE A 203 -5.13 10.18 -4.54
N THR A 204 -5.31 10.56 -5.80
CA THR A 204 -5.84 11.88 -6.18
C THR A 204 -7.29 11.73 -6.59
N VAL A 205 -8.19 12.46 -5.97
CA VAL A 205 -9.61 12.51 -6.34
C VAL A 205 -9.76 13.22 -7.68
N ARG A 206 -10.35 12.54 -8.68
CA ARG A 206 -10.54 13.05 -10.05
C ARG A 206 -11.96 13.56 -10.34
N GLY A 207 -12.87 13.32 -9.42
CA GLY A 207 -14.28 13.68 -9.61
C GLY A 207 -15.13 12.45 -9.91
N THR A 208 -16.40 12.71 -10.23
CA THR A 208 -17.41 11.68 -10.43
C THR A 208 -17.57 11.36 -11.91
N GLU A 209 -17.64 10.08 -12.25
CA GLU A 209 -17.86 9.57 -13.60
C GLU A 209 -19.13 8.70 -13.64
N ASN A 210 -19.83 8.71 -14.77
CA ASN A 210 -20.91 7.77 -15.06
C ASN A 210 -20.32 6.57 -15.80
N LEU A 211 -20.37 5.41 -15.16
CA LEU A 211 -19.81 4.17 -15.70
C LEU A 211 -20.90 3.31 -16.32
N GLN A 212 -20.58 2.66 -17.44
CA GLN A 212 -21.34 1.55 -17.99
C GLN A 212 -20.61 0.26 -17.61
N LEU A 213 -21.16 -0.47 -16.63
CA LEU A 213 -20.59 -1.71 -16.09
C LEU A 213 -21.47 -2.90 -16.45
N PRO A 214 -20.97 -4.14 -16.39
CA PRO A 214 -21.82 -5.33 -16.50
C PRO A 214 -22.98 -5.34 -15.48
N ALA A 215 -22.78 -4.79 -14.31
CA ALA A 215 -23.82 -4.61 -13.27
C ALA A 215 -24.83 -3.49 -13.56
N GLY A 216 -24.68 -2.77 -14.69
CA GLY A 216 -25.54 -1.65 -15.08
C GLY A 216 -24.84 -0.29 -15.01
N ARG A 217 -25.61 0.77 -15.20
CA ARG A 217 -25.09 2.15 -15.11
C ARG A 217 -24.92 2.56 -13.64
N MET A 218 -23.75 3.11 -13.32
CA MET A 218 -23.44 3.57 -11.97
C MET A 218 -22.65 4.87 -12.01
N GLN A 219 -22.97 5.78 -11.10
CA GLN A 219 -22.14 6.93 -10.80
C GLN A 219 -21.07 6.50 -9.79
N ALA A 220 -19.81 6.88 -10.03
CA ALA A 220 -18.71 6.53 -9.15
C ALA A 220 -17.67 7.65 -9.06
N LEU A 221 -17.12 7.86 -7.87
CA LEU A 221 -16.02 8.76 -7.62
C LEU A 221 -14.72 8.09 -8.06
N LYS A 222 -14.00 8.72 -8.97
CA LYS A 222 -12.71 8.25 -9.45
C LYS A 222 -11.57 8.78 -8.60
N LEU A 223 -10.71 7.87 -8.20
CA LEU A 223 -9.40 8.16 -7.60
C LEU A 223 -8.31 7.56 -8.49
N GLU A 224 -7.23 8.28 -8.67
CA GLU A 224 -6.04 7.79 -9.36
C GLU A 224 -4.87 7.73 -8.40
N HIS A 225 -4.18 6.61 -8.41
CA HIS A 225 -2.91 6.41 -7.73
C HIS A 225 -1.80 6.33 -8.78
N SER A 226 -0.74 7.09 -8.55
CA SER A 226 0.54 6.94 -9.21
C SER A 226 1.61 6.71 -8.16
N SER A 227 2.41 5.66 -8.32
CA SER A 227 3.65 5.54 -7.54
C SER A 227 4.64 6.62 -7.98
N ASP A 228 5.43 7.14 -7.06
CA ASP A 228 6.56 7.99 -7.43
C ASP A 228 7.49 7.19 -8.35
N SER A 229 7.91 7.81 -9.45
CA SER A 229 8.67 7.20 -10.54
C SER A 229 10.05 6.62 -10.13
N SER A 230 10.45 6.81 -8.88
CA SER A 230 11.69 6.26 -8.29
C SER A 230 11.53 4.89 -7.63
N ALA A 231 10.29 4.39 -7.49
CA ALA A 231 10.03 3.09 -6.89
C ALA A 231 10.01 1.99 -7.97
N GLU A 232 10.56 0.82 -7.65
CA GLU A 232 10.54 -0.38 -8.50
C GLU A 232 9.11 -0.84 -8.93
N ASP A 233 8.08 -0.30 -8.28
CA ASP A 233 6.68 -0.52 -8.65
C ASP A 233 6.18 0.65 -9.49
N ASN A 234 6.30 0.58 -10.81
CA ASN A 234 5.60 1.45 -11.77
C ASN A 234 4.08 1.15 -11.80
N LEU A 235 3.49 0.96 -10.61
CA LEU A 235 2.08 0.66 -10.49
C LEU A 235 1.25 1.94 -10.64
N GLN A 236 0.52 2.03 -11.73
CA GLN A 236 -0.56 3.01 -11.90
C GLN A 236 -1.88 2.32 -11.62
N SER A 237 -2.69 2.89 -10.76
CA SER A 237 -4.03 2.35 -10.51
C SER A 237 -5.09 3.44 -10.50
N ALA A 238 -6.29 3.06 -10.92
CA ALA A 238 -7.48 3.87 -10.79
C ALA A 238 -8.57 3.06 -10.10
N LEU A 239 -9.24 3.71 -9.16
CA LEU A 239 -10.27 3.14 -8.30
C LEU A 239 -11.54 3.96 -8.47
N TRP A 240 -12.67 3.31 -8.74
CA TRP A 240 -13.98 3.96 -8.80
C TRP A 240 -14.86 3.45 -7.67
N LEU A 241 -15.29 4.35 -6.82
CA LEU A 241 -16.08 4.10 -5.62
C LEU A 241 -17.51 4.60 -5.83
N ALA A 242 -18.50 3.70 -5.75
CA ALA A 242 -19.91 4.04 -5.99
C ALA A 242 -20.62 4.53 -4.71
N PRO A 243 -21.11 5.79 -4.65
CA PRO A 243 -21.89 6.29 -3.52
C PRO A 243 -23.12 5.42 -3.21
N GLY A 244 -23.80 4.90 -4.25
CA GLY A 244 -24.95 4.01 -4.12
C GLY A 244 -24.63 2.64 -3.50
N LEU A 245 -23.36 2.27 -3.40
CA LEU A 245 -22.86 1.06 -2.72
C LEU A 245 -21.92 1.42 -1.55
N GLN A 246 -22.23 2.49 -0.83
CA GLN A 246 -21.45 2.97 0.33
C GLN A 246 -19.96 3.16 0.02
N TYR A 247 -19.67 3.62 -1.19
CA TYR A 247 -18.30 3.81 -1.73
C TYR A 247 -17.49 2.51 -1.86
N LEU A 248 -18.13 1.34 -1.93
CA LEU A 248 -17.45 0.11 -2.34
C LEU A 248 -16.88 0.25 -3.76
N PRO A 249 -15.76 -0.43 -4.07
CA PRO A 249 -15.15 -0.38 -5.38
C PRO A 249 -16.02 -1.08 -6.43
N VAL A 250 -16.33 -0.37 -7.52
CA VAL A 250 -17.11 -0.89 -8.66
C VAL A 250 -16.28 -1.05 -9.92
N ARG A 251 -15.11 -0.42 -9.97
CA ARG A 251 -14.08 -0.64 -10.98
C ARG A 251 -12.72 -0.41 -10.37
N ILE A 252 -11.77 -1.28 -10.71
CA ILE A 252 -10.35 -1.16 -10.33
C ILE A 252 -9.54 -1.41 -11.58
N ARG A 253 -8.67 -0.48 -11.96
CA ARG A 253 -7.73 -0.64 -13.04
C ARG A 253 -6.32 -0.54 -12.49
N MET A 254 -5.49 -1.49 -12.82
CA MET A 254 -4.08 -1.54 -12.44
C MET A 254 -3.24 -1.77 -13.70
N GLN A 255 -2.13 -1.04 -13.81
CA GLN A 255 -1.16 -1.16 -14.90
C GLN A 255 0.24 -1.20 -14.29
N GLU A 256 1.04 -2.15 -14.74
CA GLU A 256 2.46 -2.28 -14.40
C GLU A 256 3.27 -2.28 -15.69
N ASP A 257 4.58 -2.03 -15.60
CA ASP A 257 5.55 -2.09 -16.71
C ASP A 257 5.11 -1.33 -17.98
N GLY A 258 4.61 -0.11 -17.81
CA GLY A 258 4.18 0.72 -18.95
C GLY A 258 2.98 0.15 -19.69
N GLY A 259 2.14 -0.68 -19.03
CA GLY A 259 0.93 -1.27 -19.58
C GLY A 259 1.14 -2.63 -20.27
N ARG A 260 2.30 -3.27 -20.06
CA ARG A 260 2.53 -4.67 -20.48
C ARG A 260 1.68 -5.64 -19.68
N ASP A 261 1.53 -5.35 -18.39
CA ASP A 261 0.63 -6.06 -17.49
C ASP A 261 -0.48 -5.10 -17.07
N GLU A 262 -1.71 -5.52 -17.28
CA GLU A 262 -2.90 -4.71 -17.02
C GLU A 262 -4.03 -5.58 -16.46
N LEU A 263 -4.78 -5.03 -15.51
CA LEU A 263 -6.02 -5.58 -14.99
C LEU A 263 -7.08 -4.47 -14.95
N ASP A 264 -8.23 -4.68 -15.58
CA ASP A 264 -9.41 -3.82 -15.49
C ASP A 264 -10.59 -4.65 -14.99
N LEU A 265 -10.86 -4.55 -13.70
CA LEU A 265 -11.96 -5.21 -13.01
C LEU A 265 -13.20 -4.33 -13.10
N LYS A 266 -14.28 -4.84 -13.70
CA LYS A 266 -15.57 -4.15 -13.85
C LYS A 266 -16.65 -4.93 -13.11
N LEU A 267 -17.33 -4.29 -12.16
CA LEU A 267 -18.37 -4.93 -11.34
C LEU A 267 -19.42 -5.61 -12.23
N GLN A 268 -19.65 -6.90 -11.97
CA GLN A 268 -20.65 -7.72 -12.62
C GLN A 268 -21.90 -7.91 -11.71
N SER A 269 -21.65 -8.14 -10.42
CA SER A 269 -22.70 -8.27 -9.42
C SER A 269 -22.17 -7.99 -8.02
N HIS A 270 -23.04 -7.65 -7.09
CA HIS A 270 -22.74 -7.58 -5.68
C HIS A 270 -23.85 -8.29 -4.89
N THR A 271 -23.45 -8.94 -3.80
CA THR A 271 -24.37 -9.63 -2.88
C THR A 271 -23.94 -9.36 -1.45
N LYS A 272 -24.85 -9.46 -0.52
CA LYS A 272 -24.55 -9.54 0.91
C LYS A 272 -24.13 -11.00 1.20
N PRO A 273 -22.93 -11.26 1.75
CA PRO A 273 -22.47 -12.62 2.08
C PRO A 273 -23.22 -13.21 3.26
#